data_f98e27c08cda079db13969a783bcfb30
#
_entry.id   f98e27c08cda079db13969a783bcfb30
#
_cell.length_a   1.000
_cell.length_b   1.000
_cell.length_c   1.000
_cell.angle_alpha   90.00
_cell.angle_beta   90.00
_cell.angle_gamma   90.00
#
_symmetry.space_group_name_H-M   'P 1'
#
loop_
_entity.id
_entity.type
_entity.pdbx_description
1 polymer ?
#
loop_
_entity_poly.entity_id
_entity_poly.type
_entity_poly.pdbx_seq_one_letter_code
_entity_poly.pdbx_strand_id
1 'polypeptide(L)'
;MKSSWFFSVLLLFLLSACINGEQTFRADYTHLLSSGNSKVWMLSASQLHEQEALQQNAWGEVLFVFYITGEVLVGSFGDLDKGTFDKGHFQYDENKQELRIQIKAESWKFKLDVVNEEKLVLQTISGQDLAAYLHLVPLTVPH
;
A
#
# COMPACT_ATOMS: atom_id res chain seq x y z
N MET A 1 6.39 63.28 10.22
CA MET A 1 5.67 62.30 11.07
C MET A 1 4.66 61.42 10.28
N LYS A 2 4.71 61.34 9.00
CA LYS A 2 3.76 60.49 8.21
C LYS A 2 4.38 59.19 7.66
N SER A 3 5.65 58.90 7.92
CA SER A 3 6.37 57.77 7.35
C SER A 3 6.39 56.52 8.25
N SER A 4 6.18 56.67 9.56
CA SER A 4 6.30 55.57 10.50
C SER A 4 5.11 54.61 10.50
N TRP A 5 3.93 55.06 10.08
CA TRP A 5 2.73 54.22 10.07
C TRP A 5 2.68 53.26 8.92
N PHE A 6 3.27 53.61 7.78
CA PHE A 6 3.37 52.74 6.62
C PHE A 6 4.31 51.53 6.86
N PHE A 7 5.36 51.73 7.64
CA PHE A 7 6.28 50.64 8.00
C PHE A 7 5.64 49.63 8.94
N SER A 8 4.80 50.05 9.87
CA SER A 8 4.10 49.15 10.80
C SER A 8 3.04 48.27 10.10
N VAL A 9 2.33 48.84 9.11
CA VAL A 9 1.33 48.08 8.34
C VAL A 9 2.00 47.09 7.39
N LEU A 10 3.12 47.46 6.78
CA LEU A 10 3.90 46.55 5.93
C LEU A 10 4.50 45.36 6.70
N LEU A 11 4.95 45.60 7.93
CA LEU A 11 5.50 44.54 8.79
C LEU A 11 4.42 43.52 9.24
N LEU A 12 3.18 43.98 9.44
CA LEU A 12 2.04 43.12 9.78
C LEU A 12 1.64 42.21 8.61
N PHE A 13 1.78 42.67 7.36
CA PHE A 13 1.52 41.84 6.19
C PHE A 13 2.59 40.76 5.93
N LEU A 14 3.83 40.99 6.32
CA LEU A 14 4.91 40.02 6.20
C LEU A 14 4.83 38.89 7.24
N LEU A 15 4.16 39.12 8.38
CA LEU A 15 3.96 38.08 9.39
C LEU A 15 2.78 37.13 9.07
N SER A 16 1.88 37.53 8.18
CA SER A 16 0.73 36.68 7.78
C SER A 16 1.09 35.63 6.72
N ALA A 17 2.25 35.69 6.11
CA ALA A 17 2.66 34.78 5.03
C ALA A 17 3.32 33.47 5.51
N CYS A 18 3.48 33.28 6.84
CA CYS A 18 4.16 32.10 7.39
C CYS A 18 3.26 31.08 8.10
N ILE A 19 1.94 31.17 7.94
CA ILE A 19 1.05 30.20 8.58
C ILE A 19 0.11 29.63 7.53
N ASN A 20 0.57 28.68 6.76
CA ASN A 20 -0.25 27.64 6.10
C ASN A 20 0.65 26.63 5.43
N GLY A 21 1.52 26.02 6.18
CA GLY A 21 2.17 24.77 5.85
C GLY A 21 1.59 23.68 6.74
N GLU A 22 0.30 23.37 6.63
CA GLU A 22 -0.15 22.03 6.96
C GLU A 22 0.52 21.08 5.97
N GLN A 23 1.74 20.68 6.28
CA GLN A 23 2.28 19.45 5.74
C GLN A 23 1.41 18.36 6.35
N THR A 24 0.28 18.08 5.70
CA THR A 24 -0.40 16.81 5.86
C THR A 24 0.64 15.77 5.45
N PHE A 25 1.19 15.07 6.44
CA PHE A 25 1.98 13.87 6.22
C PHE A 25 1.04 12.86 5.56
N ARG A 26 0.98 12.90 4.23
CA ARG A 26 0.33 11.85 3.47
C ARG A 26 1.24 10.63 3.60
N ALA A 27 0.75 9.62 4.30
CA ALA A 27 1.42 8.35 4.35
C ALA A 27 1.58 7.87 2.91
N ASP A 28 2.82 7.76 2.45
CA ASP A 28 3.11 7.20 1.13
C ASP A 28 2.94 5.68 1.20
N TYR A 29 1.70 5.24 0.98
CA TYR A 29 1.36 3.81 1.01
C TYR A 29 2.12 3.02 -0.05
N THR A 30 2.49 3.65 -1.17
CA THR A 30 3.34 3.02 -2.18
C THR A 30 4.69 2.68 -1.59
N HIS A 31 5.26 3.59 -0.78
CA HIS A 31 6.52 3.34 -0.09
C HIS A 31 6.40 2.21 0.94
N LEU A 32 5.31 2.17 1.71
CA LEU A 32 5.06 1.08 2.68
C LEU A 32 4.88 -0.28 2.00
N LEU A 33 4.18 -0.30 0.86
CA LEU A 33 3.99 -1.52 0.08
C LEU A 33 5.29 -2.04 -0.54
N SER A 34 6.15 -1.15 -1.01
CA SER A 34 7.36 -1.48 -1.76
C SER A 34 8.68 -1.32 -0.99
N SER A 35 8.64 -0.77 0.23
CA SER A 35 9.83 -0.52 1.06
C SER A 35 10.93 0.28 0.34
N GLY A 36 10.53 1.26 -0.47
CA GLY A 36 11.43 2.16 -1.20
C GLY A 36 11.94 1.63 -2.55
N ASN A 37 11.87 0.35 -2.82
CA ASN A 37 12.21 -0.27 -4.10
C ASN A 37 11.24 -1.40 -4.46
N SER A 38 11.36 -2.51 -3.74
CA SER A 38 10.45 -3.65 -3.86
C SER A 38 10.32 -4.36 -2.52
N LYS A 39 9.15 -4.89 -2.23
CA LYS A 39 8.87 -5.67 -1.04
C LYS A 39 8.05 -6.90 -1.37
N VAL A 40 8.45 -8.02 -0.82
CA VAL A 40 7.75 -9.29 -0.98
C VAL A 40 6.84 -9.48 0.21
N TRP A 41 5.56 -9.70 -0.07
CA TRP A 41 4.54 -10.00 0.89
C TRP A 41 4.02 -11.41 0.67
N MET A 42 3.94 -12.18 1.75
CA MET A 42 3.46 -13.56 1.75
C MET A 42 2.13 -13.66 2.47
N LEU A 43 1.19 -14.41 1.93
CA LEU A 43 -0.04 -14.74 2.62
C LEU A 43 0.28 -15.54 3.91
N SER A 44 -0.28 -15.07 5.04
CA SER A 44 -0.10 -15.70 6.34
C SER A 44 -1.40 -16.36 6.81
N ALA A 45 -1.39 -17.67 6.95
CA ALA A 45 -2.53 -18.43 7.49
C ALA A 45 -2.64 -18.34 9.00
N SER A 46 -1.57 -17.95 9.71
CA SER A 46 -1.49 -18.03 11.17
C SER A 46 -2.34 -17.00 11.94
N GLN A 47 -2.94 -16.04 11.26
CA GLN A 47 -3.74 -14.96 11.87
C GLN A 47 -5.23 -15.02 11.48
N LEU A 48 -5.67 -16.11 10.87
CA LEU A 48 -7.02 -16.26 10.35
C LEU A 48 -7.90 -17.07 11.30
N HIS A 49 -9.19 -16.73 11.34
CA HIS A 49 -10.21 -17.63 11.87
C HIS A 49 -10.30 -18.88 10.99
N GLU A 50 -10.72 -20.00 11.56
CA GLU A 50 -10.68 -21.32 10.91
C GLU A 50 -11.36 -21.37 9.53
N GLN A 51 -12.47 -20.65 9.33
CA GLN A 51 -13.17 -20.55 8.05
C GLN A 51 -12.39 -19.74 7.01
N GLU A 52 -11.73 -18.66 7.42
CA GLU A 52 -10.90 -17.82 6.54
C GLU A 52 -9.62 -18.55 6.16
N ALA A 53 -9.04 -19.33 7.07
CA ALA A 53 -7.88 -20.17 6.82
C ALA A 53 -8.16 -21.23 5.73
N LEU A 54 -9.35 -21.82 5.71
CA LEU A 54 -9.75 -22.77 4.68
C LEU A 54 -9.84 -22.14 3.29
N GLN A 55 -10.39 -20.92 3.19
CA GLN A 55 -10.45 -20.19 1.93
C GLN A 55 -9.07 -19.74 1.45
N GLN A 56 -8.21 -19.33 2.36
CA GLN A 56 -6.85 -18.90 2.04
C GLN A 56 -5.95 -20.09 1.67
N ASN A 57 -6.14 -21.26 2.28
CA ASN A 57 -5.42 -22.48 1.91
C ASN A 57 -5.69 -22.93 0.47
N ALA A 58 -6.83 -22.56 -0.11
CA ALA A 58 -7.13 -22.79 -1.52
C ALA A 58 -6.22 -21.96 -2.47
N TRP A 59 -5.67 -20.84 -1.99
CA TRP A 59 -4.73 -20.00 -2.72
C TRP A 59 -3.27 -20.45 -2.57
N GLY A 60 -2.99 -21.33 -1.59
CA GLY A 60 -1.65 -21.80 -1.31
C GLY A 60 -0.71 -20.70 -0.79
N GLU A 61 0.56 -20.86 -1.08
CA GLU A 61 1.64 -19.94 -0.68
C GLU A 61 1.77 -18.79 -1.71
N VAL A 62 0.79 -17.91 -1.77
CA VAL A 62 0.80 -16.78 -2.70
C VAL A 62 1.74 -15.70 -2.21
N LEU A 63 2.58 -15.23 -3.12
CA LEU A 63 3.49 -14.10 -2.93
C LEU A 63 3.03 -12.92 -3.77
N PHE A 64 3.11 -11.73 -3.19
CA PHE A 64 2.96 -10.46 -3.88
C PHE A 64 4.28 -9.70 -3.79
N VAL A 65 4.81 -9.24 -4.91
CA VAL A 65 5.99 -8.36 -4.95
C VAL A 65 5.54 -7.02 -5.48
N PHE A 66 5.51 -6.02 -4.61
CA PHE A 66 5.18 -4.65 -5.00
C PHE A 66 6.45 -3.86 -5.27
N TYR A 67 6.52 -3.23 -6.44
CA TYR A 67 7.59 -2.32 -6.82
C TYR A 67 7.15 -0.86 -6.69
N ILE A 68 8.05 0.01 -6.30
CA ILE A 68 7.77 1.45 -6.19
C ILE A 68 7.32 2.07 -7.51
N THR A 69 7.61 1.43 -8.63
CA THR A 69 7.19 1.84 -9.97
C THR A 69 5.70 1.62 -10.25
N GLY A 70 4.96 0.98 -9.33
CA GLY A 70 3.56 0.58 -9.53
C GLY A 70 3.40 -0.78 -10.23
N GLU A 71 4.50 -1.50 -10.49
CA GLU A 71 4.45 -2.88 -10.94
C GLU A 71 4.20 -3.83 -9.77
N VAL A 72 3.44 -4.88 -9.99
CA VAL A 72 3.24 -5.97 -9.04
C VAL A 72 3.45 -7.31 -9.70
N LEU A 73 4.12 -8.21 -9.00
CA LEU A 73 4.22 -9.62 -9.40
C LEU A 73 3.40 -10.47 -8.43
N VAL A 74 2.70 -11.45 -8.94
CA VAL A 74 1.94 -12.41 -8.13
C VAL A 74 2.27 -13.82 -8.56
N GLY A 75 2.53 -14.70 -7.63
CA GLY A 75 2.88 -16.09 -7.88
C GLY A 75 3.07 -16.87 -6.60
N SER A 76 3.62 -18.06 -6.73
CA SER A 76 3.98 -18.97 -5.63
C SER A 76 5.49 -19.01 -5.40
N PHE A 77 5.93 -19.68 -4.34
CA PHE A 77 7.36 -19.96 -4.15
C PHE A 77 7.95 -20.78 -5.31
N GLY A 78 7.17 -21.70 -5.89
CA GLY A 78 7.60 -22.45 -7.06
C GLY A 78 7.80 -21.60 -8.31
N ASP A 79 7.05 -20.50 -8.42
CA ASP A 79 7.20 -19.52 -9.50
C ASP A 79 8.40 -18.61 -9.29
N LEU A 80 8.80 -18.37 -8.03
CA LEU A 80 10.00 -17.62 -7.69
C LEU A 80 11.25 -18.28 -8.29
N ASP A 81 11.41 -19.59 -8.07
CA ASP A 81 12.54 -20.34 -8.57
C ASP A 81 12.59 -20.41 -10.11
N LYS A 82 11.43 -20.41 -10.76
CA LYS A 82 11.29 -20.48 -12.22
C LYS A 82 11.26 -19.12 -12.90
N GLY A 83 11.08 -18.04 -12.15
CA GLY A 83 10.89 -16.70 -12.70
C GLY A 83 9.57 -16.54 -13.48
N THR A 84 8.52 -17.31 -13.12
CA THR A 84 7.24 -17.40 -13.86
C THR A 84 6.11 -16.62 -13.16
N PHE A 85 6.40 -15.55 -12.46
CA PHE A 85 5.38 -14.68 -11.85
C PHE A 85 4.46 -14.05 -12.90
N ASP A 86 3.20 -13.92 -12.54
CA ASP A 86 2.27 -13.09 -13.28
C ASP A 86 2.55 -11.61 -12.98
N LYS A 87 2.76 -10.84 -14.04
CA LYS A 87 3.04 -9.41 -13.97
C LYS A 87 1.76 -8.60 -14.12
N GLY A 88 1.67 -7.56 -13.33
CA GLY A 88 0.59 -6.61 -13.37
C GLY A 88 0.98 -5.23 -12.87
N HIS A 89 -0.04 -4.42 -12.63
CA HIS A 89 0.11 -3.08 -12.10
C HIS A 89 -0.79 -2.89 -10.91
N PHE A 90 -0.35 -2.07 -9.97
CA PHE A 90 -1.20 -1.62 -8.88
C PHE A 90 -1.30 -0.09 -8.85
N GLN A 91 -2.41 0.39 -8.34
CA GLN A 91 -2.68 1.79 -8.10
C GLN A 91 -3.36 1.93 -6.75
N TYR A 92 -2.94 2.92 -5.99
CA TYR A 92 -3.57 3.28 -4.75
C TYR A 92 -4.31 4.62 -4.88
N ASP A 93 -5.61 4.60 -4.57
CA ASP A 93 -6.46 5.80 -4.49
C ASP A 93 -6.53 6.25 -3.03
N GLU A 94 -5.79 7.29 -2.67
CA GLU A 94 -5.73 7.83 -1.31
C GLU A 94 -7.08 8.34 -0.81
N ASN A 95 -7.91 8.91 -1.70
CA ASN A 95 -9.19 9.48 -1.30
C ASN A 95 -10.18 8.39 -0.88
N LYS A 96 -10.12 7.23 -1.54
CA LYS A 96 -10.97 6.08 -1.27
C LYS A 96 -10.32 5.06 -0.34
N GLN A 97 -9.03 5.18 -0.09
CA GLN A 97 -8.21 4.17 0.59
C GLN A 97 -8.30 2.79 -0.09
N GLU A 98 -8.38 2.81 -1.41
CA GLU A 98 -8.52 1.60 -2.23
C GLU A 98 -7.22 1.29 -2.97
N LEU A 99 -6.79 0.04 -2.86
CA LEU A 99 -5.74 -0.56 -3.66
C LEU A 99 -6.39 -1.34 -4.80
N ARG A 100 -6.05 -1.00 -6.03
CA ARG A 100 -6.44 -1.77 -7.22
C ARG A 100 -5.22 -2.50 -7.75
N ILE A 101 -5.37 -3.79 -7.97
CA ILE A 101 -4.36 -4.65 -8.61
C ILE A 101 -4.97 -5.19 -9.90
N GLN A 102 -4.25 -5.04 -11.00
CA GLN A 102 -4.64 -5.57 -12.30
C GLN A 102 -3.57 -6.52 -12.81
N ILE A 103 -3.96 -7.76 -13.06
CA ILE A 103 -3.08 -8.81 -13.58
C ILE A 103 -3.79 -9.48 -14.76
N LYS A 104 -3.18 -9.41 -15.95
CA LYS A 104 -3.79 -9.90 -17.18
C LYS A 104 -5.19 -9.30 -17.40
N ALA A 105 -6.23 -10.11 -17.45
CA ALA A 105 -7.62 -9.70 -17.61
C ALA A 105 -8.36 -9.51 -16.27
N GLU A 106 -7.72 -9.84 -15.15
CA GLU A 106 -8.32 -9.77 -13.82
C GLU A 106 -8.02 -8.43 -13.15
N SER A 107 -9.00 -7.90 -12.44
CA SER A 107 -8.86 -6.68 -11.64
C SER A 107 -9.42 -6.92 -10.24
N TRP A 108 -8.55 -6.77 -9.25
CA TRP A 108 -8.91 -6.92 -7.85
C TRP A 108 -8.90 -5.57 -7.17
N LYS A 109 -9.87 -5.34 -6.28
CA LYS A 109 -9.97 -4.12 -5.47
C LYS A 109 -9.99 -4.48 -4.00
N PHE A 110 -9.19 -3.78 -3.25
CA PHE A 110 -9.05 -3.94 -1.82
C PHE A 110 -9.13 -2.60 -1.12
N LYS A 111 -9.67 -2.62 0.10
CA LYS A 111 -9.48 -1.54 1.06
C LYS A 111 -8.25 -1.88 1.91
N LEU A 112 -7.39 -0.91 2.14
CA LEU A 112 -6.27 -1.07 3.08
C LEU A 112 -6.81 -0.94 4.50
N ASP A 113 -6.79 -2.03 5.26
CA ASP A 113 -7.22 -2.06 6.66
C ASP A 113 -6.04 -1.79 7.59
N VAL A 114 -4.93 -2.49 7.36
CA VAL A 114 -3.67 -2.28 8.07
C VAL A 114 -2.53 -2.25 7.06
N VAL A 115 -1.65 -1.27 7.14
CA VAL A 115 -0.40 -1.25 6.40
C VAL A 115 0.72 -0.67 7.25
N ASN A 116 1.73 -1.48 7.51
CA ASN A 116 2.98 -1.09 8.16
C ASN A 116 4.12 -2.00 7.65
N GLU A 117 5.31 -1.87 8.22
CA GLU A 117 6.45 -2.65 7.75
C GLU A 117 6.35 -4.15 8.03
N GLU A 118 5.53 -4.56 9.00
CA GLU A 118 5.43 -5.96 9.47
C GLU A 118 4.16 -6.66 9.00
N LYS A 119 3.13 -5.89 8.61
CA LYS A 119 1.81 -6.44 8.31
C LYS A 119 1.08 -5.62 7.27
N LEU A 120 0.43 -6.31 6.34
CA LEU A 120 -0.49 -5.76 5.37
C LEU A 120 -1.80 -6.54 5.45
N VAL A 121 -2.91 -5.85 5.74
CA VAL A 121 -4.25 -6.44 5.73
C VAL A 121 -5.07 -5.75 4.67
N LEU A 122 -5.56 -6.52 3.72
CA LEU A 122 -6.38 -6.09 2.61
C LEU A 122 -7.79 -6.66 2.79
N GLN A 123 -8.78 -5.78 2.88
CA GLN A 123 -10.18 -6.17 2.81
C GLN A 123 -10.62 -6.22 1.35
N THR A 124 -11.10 -7.35 0.90
CA THR A 124 -11.54 -7.54 -0.49
C THR A 124 -12.85 -6.78 -0.75
N ILE A 125 -12.83 -5.88 -1.74
CA ILE A 125 -14.02 -5.17 -2.24
C ILE A 125 -14.58 -5.90 -3.46
N SER A 126 -13.70 -6.29 -4.40
CA SER A 126 -14.06 -7.06 -5.58
C SER A 126 -12.90 -7.90 -6.10
N GLY A 127 -13.19 -9.08 -6.56
CA GLY A 127 -12.27 -10.07 -7.12
C GLY A 127 -12.91 -11.45 -7.04
N GLN A 128 -12.76 -12.27 -8.09
CA GLN A 128 -13.25 -13.65 -8.06
C GLN A 128 -12.36 -14.48 -7.13
N ASP A 129 -13.00 -15.36 -6.37
CA ASP A 129 -12.36 -16.38 -5.53
C ASP A 129 -11.40 -15.85 -4.44
N LEU A 130 -11.51 -14.56 -4.07
CA LEU A 130 -10.73 -13.96 -3.01
C LEU A 130 -11.40 -14.15 -1.65
N ALA A 131 -10.58 -14.43 -0.62
CA ALA A 131 -11.02 -14.35 0.76
C ALA A 131 -11.46 -12.90 1.11
N ALA A 132 -12.38 -12.76 2.07
CA ALA A 132 -12.87 -11.44 2.51
C ALA A 132 -11.73 -10.54 3.02
N TYR A 133 -10.71 -11.14 3.65
CA TYR A 133 -9.49 -10.47 4.12
C TYR A 133 -8.26 -11.26 3.69
N LEU A 134 -7.25 -10.56 3.19
CA LEU A 134 -5.93 -11.11 2.95
C LEU A 134 -4.97 -10.57 4.00
N HIS A 135 -4.41 -11.45 4.81
CA HIS A 135 -3.38 -11.12 5.79
C HIS A 135 -2.02 -11.47 5.20
N LEU A 136 -1.19 -10.47 5.03
CA LEU A 136 0.13 -10.61 4.42
C LEU A 136 1.21 -10.18 5.41
N VAL A 137 2.30 -10.92 5.42
CA VAL A 137 3.51 -10.61 6.19
C VAL A 137 4.69 -10.47 5.24
N PRO A 138 5.69 -9.64 5.57
CA PRO A 138 6.89 -9.55 4.75
C PRO A 138 7.60 -10.89 4.71
N LEU A 139 8.09 -11.28 3.54
CA LEU A 139 9.02 -12.39 3.42
C LEU A 139 10.38 -11.93 3.98
N THR A 140 10.75 -12.44 5.15
CA THR A 140 12.07 -12.22 5.74
C THR A 140 12.98 -13.37 5.33
N VAL A 141 14.06 -13.07 4.63
CA VAL A 141 15.13 -14.04 4.39
C VAL A 141 15.97 -14.09 5.67
N PRO A 142 16.07 -15.24 6.35
CA PRO A 142 16.97 -15.35 7.50
C PRO A 142 18.40 -15.10 7.04
N HIS A 143 19.09 -14.20 7.74
CA HIS A 143 20.51 -13.90 7.53
C HIS A 143 21.37 -14.98 8.16
#